data_db9dac0ce99617844bade93852e94128
#
_entry.id   db9dac0ce99617844bade93852e94128
#
_cell.length_a   1.000
_cell.length_b   1.000
_cell.length_c   1.000
_cell.angle_alpha   90.00
_cell.angle_beta   90.00
_cell.angle_gamma   90.00
#
_symmetry.space_group_name_H-M   'P 1'
#
loop_
_entity.id
_entity.type
_entity.pdbx_description
1 polymer ?
#
loop_
_entity_poly.entity_id
_entity_poly.type
_entity_poly.pdbx_seq_one_letter_code
_entity_poly.pdbx_strand_id
1 'polypeptide(L)'
;MDIRIGNGYDVHALAEGLPLWRGGVQIESPLGCIAHSDGDVAIHALCDALLGALALGDIGKHFPDTSDEFAGIDSKILLERVMELIDAEGWHVINADITIAMQRPKLAPYIIPMRECLSEIMEISPARVSVKATTTEKLGFVGRSEGCEVYAVVLLGREEDLIFG
;
A
#
# COMPACT_ATOMS: atom_id res chain seq x y z
N MET A 1 -16.03 7.39 -19.79
CA MET A 1 -15.26 7.05 -18.58
C MET A 1 -13.78 7.14 -18.91
N ASP A 2 -13.06 8.01 -18.26
CA ASP A 2 -11.59 8.05 -18.34
C ASP A 2 -11.01 7.08 -17.31
N ILE A 3 -9.95 6.35 -17.63
CA ILE A 3 -9.31 5.37 -16.75
C ILE A 3 -7.80 5.58 -16.70
N ARG A 4 -7.21 5.35 -15.53
CA ARG A 4 -5.77 5.44 -15.29
C ARG A 4 -5.28 4.24 -14.53
N ILE A 5 -4.13 3.71 -14.92
CA ILE A 5 -3.44 2.65 -14.20
C ILE A 5 -2.24 3.22 -13.45
N GLY A 6 -2.01 2.77 -12.23
CA GLY A 6 -0.82 3.09 -11.46
C GLY A 6 -0.14 1.82 -10.94
N ASN A 7 1.18 1.88 -10.84
CA ASN A 7 2.01 0.83 -10.26
C ASN A 7 2.83 1.41 -9.12
N GLY A 8 2.90 0.70 -8.00
CA GLY A 8 3.72 1.05 -6.85
C GLY A 8 4.61 -0.11 -6.44
N TYR A 9 5.78 0.22 -5.94
CA TYR A 9 6.76 -0.71 -5.40
C TYR A 9 7.37 -0.12 -4.15
N ASP A 10 7.46 -0.92 -3.08
CA ASP A 10 8.20 -0.53 -1.88
C ASP A 10 8.94 -1.72 -1.28
N VAL A 11 10.04 -1.46 -0.61
CA VAL A 11 10.93 -2.45 -0.01
C VAL A 11 11.47 -1.92 1.31
N HIS A 12 11.48 -2.77 2.34
CA HIS A 12 12.05 -2.42 3.64
C HIS A 12 12.88 -3.57 4.18
N ALA A 13 13.96 -3.24 4.89
CA ALA A 13 14.73 -4.18 5.67
C ALA A 13 13.94 -4.65 6.89
N LEU A 14 14.19 -5.87 7.32
CA LEU A 14 13.60 -6.48 8.51
C LEU A 14 14.61 -6.53 9.66
N ALA A 15 14.14 -6.32 10.88
CA ALA A 15 14.93 -6.46 12.11
C ALA A 15 14.09 -7.08 13.22
N GLU A 16 14.79 -7.72 14.19
CA GLU A 16 14.17 -8.30 15.36
C GLU A 16 13.62 -7.23 16.31
N GLY A 17 12.52 -7.56 17.00
CA GLY A 17 11.94 -6.72 18.05
C GLY A 17 11.14 -5.52 17.55
N LEU A 18 10.93 -5.40 16.27
CA LEU A 18 10.07 -4.36 15.66
C LEU A 18 8.68 -4.91 15.33
N PRO A 19 7.62 -4.09 15.46
CA PRO A 19 6.29 -4.50 15.03
C PRO A 19 6.22 -4.69 13.51
N LEU A 20 5.40 -5.63 13.06
CA LEU A 20 5.14 -5.90 11.66
C LEU A 20 3.73 -5.44 11.30
N TRP A 21 3.63 -4.48 10.37
CA TRP A 21 2.37 -3.98 9.82
C TRP A 21 2.28 -4.29 8.34
N ARG A 22 1.12 -4.75 7.88
CA ARG A 22 0.81 -4.99 6.46
C ARG A 22 -0.65 -4.68 6.17
N GLY A 23 -0.89 -3.80 5.22
CA GLY A 23 -2.25 -3.45 4.81
C GLY A 23 -3.11 -2.92 5.96
N GLY A 24 -2.52 -2.18 6.89
CA GLY A 24 -3.18 -1.64 8.07
C GLY A 24 -3.42 -2.63 9.21
N VAL A 25 -2.90 -3.86 9.09
CA VAL A 25 -3.07 -4.93 10.09
C VAL A 25 -1.73 -5.25 10.76
N GLN A 26 -1.74 -5.32 12.08
CA GLN A 26 -0.57 -5.79 12.84
C GLN A 26 -0.49 -7.31 12.75
N ILE A 27 0.70 -7.81 12.43
CA ILE A 27 0.96 -9.23 12.23
C ILE A 27 1.90 -9.72 13.32
N GLU A 28 1.57 -10.83 13.93
CA GLU A 28 2.44 -11.48 14.91
C GLU A 28 3.69 -12.01 14.20
N SER A 29 4.86 -11.45 14.56
CA SER A 29 6.14 -11.78 13.95
C SER A 29 7.29 -11.40 14.87
N PRO A 30 8.39 -12.19 14.90
CA PRO A 30 9.61 -11.80 15.60
C PRO A 30 10.38 -10.68 14.85
N LEU A 31 10.07 -10.46 13.57
CA LEU A 31 10.70 -9.43 12.72
C LEU A 31 9.67 -8.40 12.30
N GLY A 32 10.07 -7.13 12.29
CA GLY A 32 9.33 -6.02 11.72
C GLY A 32 10.20 -5.16 10.83
N CYS A 33 9.60 -4.19 10.14
CA CYS A 33 10.32 -3.33 9.21
C CYS A 33 11.08 -2.20 9.90
N ILE A 34 12.30 -1.95 9.43
CA ILE A 34 13.03 -0.73 9.75
C ILE A 34 12.46 0.37 8.85
N ALA A 35 11.83 1.38 9.44
CA ALA A 35 11.20 2.46 8.72
C ALA A 35 11.10 3.74 9.56
N HIS A 36 10.89 4.89 8.91
CA HIS A 36 10.59 6.15 9.58
C HIS A 36 9.13 6.19 10.10
N SER A 37 8.20 5.52 9.39
CA SER A 37 6.79 5.32 9.77
C SER A 37 6.59 4.00 10.54
N ASP A 38 5.39 3.43 10.53
CA ASP A 38 5.09 2.09 11.03
C ASP A 38 5.65 0.94 10.17
N GLY A 39 6.21 1.26 8.99
CA GLY A 39 6.83 0.29 8.09
C GLY A 39 5.83 -0.59 7.33
N ASP A 40 4.60 -0.13 7.13
CA ASP A 40 3.61 -0.84 6.30
C ASP A 40 3.92 -0.70 4.81
N VAL A 41 4.77 -1.59 4.32
CA VAL A 41 5.25 -1.61 2.92
C VAL A 41 4.08 -1.79 1.93
N ALA A 42 3.01 -2.48 2.35
CA ALA A 42 1.85 -2.70 1.48
C ALA A 42 1.07 -1.40 1.25
N ILE A 43 0.85 -0.61 2.30
CA ILE A 43 0.23 0.71 2.17
C ILE A 43 1.14 1.67 1.40
N HIS A 44 2.45 1.66 1.64
CA HIS A 44 3.37 2.53 0.91
C HIS A 44 3.36 2.26 -0.60
N ALA A 45 3.42 0.98 -1.01
CA ALA A 45 3.32 0.61 -2.42
C ALA A 45 1.96 1.01 -3.02
N LEU A 46 0.87 0.84 -2.26
CA LEU A 46 -0.47 1.24 -2.69
C LEU A 46 -0.58 2.75 -2.88
N CYS A 47 -0.07 3.55 -1.95
CA CYS A 47 -0.02 5.01 -2.05
C CYS A 47 0.75 5.46 -3.30
N ASP A 48 1.91 4.86 -3.58
CA ASP A 48 2.69 5.17 -4.77
C ASP A 48 1.96 4.79 -6.07
N ALA A 49 1.21 3.67 -6.07
CA ALA A 49 0.38 3.31 -7.21
C ALA A 49 -0.73 4.33 -7.47
N LEU A 50 -1.42 4.77 -6.41
CA LEU A 50 -2.49 5.77 -6.49
C LEU A 50 -1.97 7.11 -7.01
N LEU A 51 -0.89 7.62 -6.43
CA LEU A 51 -0.26 8.88 -6.86
C LEU A 51 0.29 8.78 -8.28
N GLY A 52 0.92 7.66 -8.62
CA GLY A 52 1.49 7.42 -9.94
C GLY A 52 0.42 7.36 -11.05
N ALA A 53 -0.77 6.83 -10.77
CA ALA A 53 -1.88 6.79 -11.73
C ALA A 53 -2.28 8.19 -12.21
N LEU A 54 -2.15 9.20 -11.37
CA LEU A 54 -2.46 10.60 -11.68
C LEU A 54 -1.23 11.47 -11.96
N ALA A 55 -0.04 10.86 -12.05
CA ALA A 55 1.22 11.57 -12.25
C ALA A 55 1.52 12.63 -11.15
N LEU A 56 1.10 12.36 -9.91
CA LEU A 56 1.29 13.24 -8.76
C LEU A 56 2.63 13.02 -8.02
N GLY A 57 3.48 12.14 -8.53
CA GLY A 57 4.75 11.75 -7.93
C GLY A 57 4.63 10.54 -7.02
N ASP A 58 5.34 10.55 -5.91
CA ASP A 58 5.43 9.46 -4.93
C ASP A 58 5.17 9.94 -3.49
N ILE A 59 5.13 8.99 -2.54
CA ILE A 59 4.92 9.31 -1.13
C ILE A 59 6.04 10.19 -0.55
N GLY A 60 7.27 10.04 -1.02
CA GLY A 60 8.40 10.85 -0.55
C GLY A 60 8.26 12.33 -0.87
N LYS A 61 7.57 12.66 -1.97
CA LYS A 61 7.26 14.05 -2.34
C LYS A 61 6.19 14.66 -1.42
N HIS A 62 5.16 13.89 -1.05
CA HIS A 62 4.03 14.36 -0.24
C HIS A 62 4.27 14.24 1.26
N PHE A 63 5.02 13.21 1.67
CA PHE A 63 5.26 12.85 3.07
C PHE A 63 6.76 12.59 3.28
N PRO A 64 7.61 13.62 3.23
CA PRO A 64 9.06 13.43 3.34
C PRO A 64 9.46 12.81 4.68
N ASP A 65 10.33 11.81 4.64
CA ASP A 65 10.87 11.10 5.80
C ASP A 65 11.79 11.99 6.68
N THR A 66 12.16 13.14 6.17
CA THR A 66 12.91 14.17 6.90
C THR A 66 12.02 15.02 7.82
N SER A 67 10.70 14.91 7.72
CA SER A 67 9.75 15.65 8.56
C SER A 67 9.42 14.87 9.83
N ASP A 68 9.58 15.51 10.98
CA ASP A 68 9.19 14.96 12.29
C ASP A 68 7.67 14.70 12.39
N GLU A 69 6.88 15.38 11.57
CA GLU A 69 5.42 15.19 11.48
C GLU A 69 5.03 13.75 11.15
N PHE A 70 5.85 13.05 10.35
CA PHE A 70 5.56 11.69 9.88
C PHE A 70 6.36 10.61 10.61
N ALA A 71 7.15 10.98 11.63
CA ALA A 71 7.91 10.02 12.41
C ALA A 71 6.97 9.07 13.18
N GLY A 72 7.07 7.78 12.92
CA GLY A 72 6.23 6.76 13.55
C GLY A 72 4.75 6.80 13.13
N ILE A 73 4.41 7.53 12.08
CA ILE A 73 3.02 7.69 11.62
C ILE A 73 2.39 6.35 11.24
N ASP A 74 1.13 6.18 11.59
CA ASP A 74 0.28 5.09 11.07
C ASP A 74 0.07 5.29 9.57
N SER A 75 0.51 4.33 8.77
CA SER A 75 0.43 4.41 7.31
C SER A 75 -1.02 4.47 6.78
N LYS A 76 -2.01 4.07 7.58
CA LYS A 76 -3.42 4.28 7.23
C LYS A 76 -3.75 5.76 7.04
N ILE A 77 -3.16 6.64 7.87
CA ILE A 77 -3.32 8.10 7.74
C ILE A 77 -2.69 8.60 6.42
N LEU A 78 -1.56 8.01 6.01
CA LEU A 78 -0.96 8.34 4.70
C LEU A 78 -1.90 7.94 3.56
N LEU A 79 -2.51 6.77 3.63
CA LEU A 79 -3.47 6.32 2.62
C LEU A 79 -4.72 7.21 2.59
N GLU A 80 -5.26 7.58 3.75
CA GLU A 80 -6.39 8.52 3.85
C GLU A 80 -6.06 9.85 3.15
N ARG A 81 -4.89 10.45 3.42
CA ARG A 81 -4.45 11.69 2.77
C ARG A 81 -4.25 11.53 1.26
N VAL A 82 -3.74 10.38 0.80
CA VAL A 82 -3.62 10.09 -0.63
C VAL A 82 -5.01 9.98 -1.27
N MET A 83 -5.96 9.35 -0.60
CA MET A 83 -7.34 9.26 -1.11
C MET A 83 -7.99 10.65 -1.21
N GLU A 84 -7.76 11.54 -0.25
CA GLU A 84 -8.21 12.95 -0.34
C GLU A 84 -7.65 13.66 -1.59
N LEU A 85 -6.38 13.39 -1.94
CA LEU A 85 -5.79 13.94 -3.17
C LEU A 85 -6.44 13.37 -4.44
N ILE A 86 -6.70 12.06 -4.46
CA ILE A 86 -7.36 11.38 -5.58
C ILE A 86 -8.77 11.94 -5.81
N ASP A 87 -9.53 12.09 -4.73
CA ASP A 87 -10.90 12.63 -4.77
C ASP A 87 -10.92 14.10 -5.19
N ALA A 88 -9.97 14.91 -4.71
CA ALA A 88 -9.84 16.32 -5.09
C ALA A 88 -9.60 16.51 -6.60
N GLU A 89 -8.95 15.53 -7.26
CA GLU A 89 -8.75 15.50 -8.72
C GLU A 89 -9.97 14.91 -9.47
N GLY A 90 -11.04 14.53 -8.75
CA GLY A 90 -12.26 13.97 -9.31
C GLY A 90 -12.15 12.52 -9.78
N TRP A 91 -11.20 11.76 -9.20
CA TRP A 91 -10.99 10.35 -9.51
C TRP A 91 -11.43 9.46 -8.35
N HIS A 92 -11.74 8.21 -8.66
CA HIS A 92 -12.06 7.18 -7.69
C HIS A 92 -11.34 5.87 -8.02
N VAL A 93 -11.16 5.02 -7.02
CA VAL A 93 -10.56 3.70 -7.20
C VAL A 93 -11.58 2.73 -7.79
N ILE A 94 -11.24 2.09 -8.90
CA ILE A 94 -12.04 0.99 -9.48
C ILE A 94 -11.65 -0.33 -8.81
N ASN A 95 -10.36 -0.64 -8.76
CA ASN A 95 -9.82 -1.79 -8.03
C ASN A 95 -8.34 -1.63 -7.71
N ALA A 96 -7.86 -2.45 -6.79
CA ALA A 96 -6.45 -2.57 -6.43
C ALA A 96 -6.03 -4.03 -6.35
N ASP A 97 -4.81 -4.34 -6.79
CA ASP A 97 -4.18 -5.65 -6.66
C ASP A 97 -2.79 -5.50 -6.05
N ILE A 98 -2.55 -6.19 -4.93
CA ILE A 98 -1.34 -6.06 -4.12
C ILE A 98 -0.69 -7.44 -4.00
N THR A 99 0.61 -7.52 -4.26
CA THR A 99 1.41 -8.72 -4.08
C THR A 99 2.50 -8.47 -3.06
N ILE A 100 2.48 -9.22 -1.96
CA ILE A 100 3.45 -9.12 -0.87
C ILE A 100 4.44 -10.28 -1.00
N ALA A 101 5.71 -9.97 -1.25
CA ALA A 101 6.80 -10.93 -1.23
C ALA A 101 7.50 -10.91 0.13
N MET A 102 7.28 -11.98 0.91
CA MET A 102 7.81 -12.12 2.26
C MET A 102 8.01 -13.60 2.60
N GLN A 103 9.20 -13.97 3.09
CA GLN A 103 9.50 -15.37 3.36
C GLN A 103 8.70 -15.93 4.54
N ARG A 104 8.54 -15.14 5.58
CA ARG A 104 7.75 -15.45 6.80
C ARG A 104 7.42 -14.16 7.57
N PRO A 105 6.37 -14.17 8.44
CA PRO A 105 5.44 -15.28 8.71
C PRO A 105 4.49 -15.54 7.53
N LYS A 106 3.66 -16.60 7.65
CA LYS A 106 2.55 -16.84 6.71
C LYS A 106 1.51 -15.74 6.86
N LEU A 107 1.16 -15.08 5.75
CA LEU A 107 0.21 -13.96 5.73
C LEU A 107 -1.23 -14.40 5.44
N ALA A 108 -1.46 -15.67 5.10
CA ALA A 108 -2.79 -16.17 4.75
C ALA A 108 -3.89 -15.83 5.78
N PRO A 109 -3.68 -15.91 7.11
CA PRO A 109 -4.70 -15.55 8.08
C PRO A 109 -5.06 -14.06 8.10
N TYR A 110 -4.21 -13.20 7.55
CA TYR A 110 -4.33 -11.75 7.58
C TYR A 110 -4.85 -11.15 6.28
N ILE A 111 -5.00 -11.95 5.22
CA ILE A 111 -5.41 -11.47 3.89
C ILE A 111 -6.80 -10.81 3.93
N ILE A 112 -7.78 -11.45 4.55
CA ILE A 112 -9.14 -10.90 4.68
C ILE A 112 -9.15 -9.61 5.50
N PRO A 113 -8.55 -9.57 6.71
CA PRO A 113 -8.43 -8.31 7.47
C PRO A 113 -7.75 -7.18 6.71
N MET A 114 -6.68 -7.45 5.95
CA MET A 114 -6.03 -6.44 5.12
C MET A 114 -6.98 -5.89 4.04
N ARG A 115 -7.68 -6.77 3.32
CA ARG A 115 -8.64 -6.36 2.29
C ARG A 115 -9.77 -5.50 2.86
N GLU A 116 -10.29 -5.87 4.01
CA GLU A 116 -11.34 -5.11 4.71
C GLU A 116 -10.82 -3.72 5.10
N CYS A 117 -9.66 -3.64 5.76
CA CYS A 117 -9.05 -2.37 6.16
C CYS A 117 -8.79 -1.44 4.96
N LEU A 118 -8.14 -1.94 3.92
CA LEU A 118 -7.81 -1.14 2.74
C LEU A 118 -9.05 -0.71 1.96
N SER A 119 -10.05 -1.58 1.83
CA SER A 119 -11.31 -1.26 1.12
C SER A 119 -12.12 -0.19 1.85
N GLU A 120 -12.12 -0.20 3.18
CA GLU A 120 -12.78 0.83 3.99
C GLU A 120 -12.14 2.21 3.74
N ILE A 121 -10.81 2.30 3.78
CA ILE A 121 -10.10 3.58 3.55
C ILE A 121 -10.28 4.07 2.10
N MET A 122 -10.27 3.17 1.12
CA MET A 122 -10.47 3.51 -0.29
C MET A 122 -11.94 3.69 -0.68
N GLU A 123 -12.88 3.47 0.25
CA GLU A 123 -14.33 3.57 0.04
C GLU A 123 -14.85 2.70 -1.11
N ILE A 124 -14.27 1.50 -1.28
CA ILE A 124 -14.69 0.51 -2.28
C ILE A 124 -15.07 -0.82 -1.65
N SER A 125 -15.76 -1.67 -2.41
CA SER A 125 -16.08 -3.03 -1.94
C SER A 125 -14.81 -3.86 -1.72
N PRO A 126 -14.71 -4.67 -0.65
CA PRO A 126 -13.62 -5.62 -0.45
C PRO A 126 -13.40 -6.58 -1.64
N ALA A 127 -14.44 -6.82 -2.45
CA ALA A 127 -14.32 -7.62 -3.67
C ALA A 127 -13.45 -6.95 -4.77
N ARG A 128 -13.16 -5.67 -4.62
CA ARG A 128 -12.32 -4.89 -5.54
C ARG A 128 -10.88 -4.70 -5.04
N VAL A 129 -10.56 -5.29 -3.88
CA VAL A 129 -9.22 -5.27 -3.30
C VAL A 129 -8.66 -6.69 -3.27
N SER A 130 -7.63 -6.96 -4.05
CA SER A 130 -6.89 -8.21 -4.04
C SER A 130 -5.62 -8.04 -3.24
N VAL A 131 -5.35 -8.97 -2.32
CA VAL A 131 -4.08 -9.08 -1.61
C VAL A 131 -3.61 -10.53 -1.72
N LYS A 132 -2.40 -10.71 -2.25
CA LYS A 132 -1.73 -12.01 -2.39
C LYS A 132 -0.39 -11.95 -1.68
N ALA A 133 0.00 -13.05 -1.07
CA ALA A 133 1.32 -13.20 -0.46
C ALA A 133 2.07 -14.37 -1.11
N THR A 134 3.35 -14.19 -1.32
CA THR A 134 4.25 -15.22 -1.85
C THR A 134 5.58 -15.19 -1.11
N THR A 135 6.26 -16.32 -1.08
CA THR A 135 7.68 -16.39 -0.76
C THR A 135 8.50 -16.20 -2.04
N THR A 136 9.80 -16.06 -1.91
CA THR A 136 10.74 -16.13 -3.05
C THR A 136 11.49 -17.45 -3.11
N GLU A 137 10.91 -18.53 -2.56
CA GLU A 137 11.52 -19.87 -2.56
C GLU A 137 12.94 -19.87 -1.96
N LYS A 138 13.14 -19.09 -0.90
CA LYS A 138 14.44 -18.87 -0.21
C LYS A 138 15.50 -18.17 -1.08
N LEU A 139 15.13 -17.55 -2.19
CA LEU A 139 16.02 -16.80 -3.06
C LEU A 139 16.07 -15.32 -2.66
N GLY A 140 17.26 -14.75 -2.80
CA GLY A 140 17.51 -13.32 -2.61
C GLY A 140 17.31 -12.84 -1.16
N PHE A 141 17.23 -11.54 -0.99
CA PHE A 141 17.08 -10.89 0.32
C PHE A 141 15.74 -11.20 0.99
N VAL A 142 14.67 -11.35 0.23
CA VAL A 142 13.36 -11.79 0.76
C VAL A 142 13.47 -13.22 1.27
N GLY A 143 14.06 -14.11 0.50
CA GLY A 143 14.23 -15.51 0.86
C GLY A 143 15.12 -15.74 2.07
N ARG A 144 16.06 -14.84 2.34
CA ARG A 144 16.89 -14.82 3.55
C ARG A 144 16.27 -14.07 4.73
N SER A 145 15.03 -13.57 4.57
CA SER A 145 14.34 -12.75 5.58
C SER A 145 15.11 -11.48 5.99
N GLU A 146 15.92 -10.94 5.10
CA GLU A 146 16.63 -9.67 5.30
C GLU A 146 15.72 -8.47 5.02
N GLY A 147 14.72 -8.66 4.20
CA GLY A 147 13.76 -7.65 3.80
C GLY A 147 12.48 -8.25 3.25
N CYS A 148 11.55 -7.39 2.92
CA CYS A 148 10.30 -7.71 2.25
C CYS A 148 10.02 -6.65 1.19
N GLU A 149 9.29 -7.01 0.16
CA GLU A 149 8.90 -6.10 -0.90
C GLU A 149 7.43 -6.29 -1.28
N VAL A 150 6.82 -5.23 -1.77
CA VAL A 150 5.41 -5.21 -2.17
C VAL A 150 5.27 -4.50 -3.51
N TYR A 151 4.45 -5.09 -4.36
CA TYR A 151 3.99 -4.52 -5.62
C TYR A 151 2.50 -4.22 -5.50
N ALA A 152 2.09 -3.05 -5.96
CA ALA A 152 0.69 -2.67 -6.03
C ALA A 152 0.34 -2.16 -7.43
N VAL A 153 -0.82 -2.53 -7.92
CA VAL A 153 -1.41 -1.99 -9.15
C VAL A 153 -2.80 -1.51 -8.82
N VAL A 154 -3.14 -0.32 -9.30
CA VAL A 154 -4.48 0.25 -9.15
C VAL A 154 -5.05 0.65 -10.50
N LEU A 155 -6.36 0.57 -10.61
CA LEU A 155 -7.12 1.18 -11.68
C LEU A 155 -7.99 2.27 -11.07
N LEU A 156 -7.84 3.49 -11.60
CA LEU A 156 -8.68 4.63 -11.27
C LEU A 156 -9.65 4.92 -12.40
N GLY A 157 -10.80 5.44 -12.05
CA GLY A 157 -11.82 5.90 -13.00
C GLY A 157 -12.30 7.31 -12.70
N ARG A 158 -12.74 7.99 -13.72
CA ARG A 158 -13.44 9.26 -13.63
C ARG A 158 -14.62 9.24 -14.59
N GLU A 159 -15.78 9.61 -14.12
CA GLU A 159 -16.92 9.86 -15.00
C GLU A 159 -16.66 11.17 -15.73
N GLU A 160 -16.83 11.13 -17.06
CA GLU A 160 -16.85 12.37 -17.83
C GLU A 160 -18.15 13.09 -17.52
N ASP A 161 -18.06 14.37 -17.16
CA ASP A 161 -19.22 15.21 -17.11
C ASP A 161 -19.89 15.18 -18.49
N LEU A 162 -21.07 14.59 -18.57
CA LEU A 162 -21.90 14.72 -19.75
C LEU A 162 -22.30 16.20 -19.82
N ILE A 163 -21.50 16.98 -20.54
CA ILE A 163 -21.88 18.33 -20.92
C ILE A 163 -23.06 18.16 -21.87
N PHE A 164 -24.25 18.18 -21.31
CA PHE A 164 -25.46 18.39 -22.14
C PHE A 164 -25.38 19.80 -22.71
N GLY A 165 -24.91 19.88 -23.95
CA GLY A 165 -24.98 21.08 -24.78
C GLY A 165 -26.38 21.33 -25.30
#